data_1ff267f34f7e2af2ca384900349af044
#
_entry.id   1ff267f34f7e2af2ca384900349af044
#
_cell.length_a   1.000
_cell.length_b   1.000
_cell.length_c   1.000
_cell.angle_alpha   90.00
_cell.angle_beta   90.00
_cell.angle_gamma   90.00
#
_symmetry.space_group_name_H-M   'P 1'
#
loop_
_entity.id
_entity.type
_entity.pdbx_description
1 polymer ?
#
loop_
_entity_poly.entity_id
_entity_poly.type
_entity_poly.pdbx_seq_one_letter_code
_entity_poly.pdbx_strand_id
1 'polypeptide(L)'
;MGAVARGMTQIGKGEIIGIAPSFMNVDGILYDKCTEFIYSETMRERKQLLEEKSDAFIVTPGGIGTFDEFFEIITLKQLGRHNKPIAILNTNGYYDHLKAFLQNSIDEKFMKAECADLIFFADEPEEIIDYVENYKPVQNSVSVFKSI
;
A
#
# COMPACT_ATOMS: atom_id res chain seq x y z
N MET A 1 -8.04 -3.83 -6.28
CA MET A 1 -7.74 -2.75 -7.27
C MET A 1 -8.90 -2.53 -8.23
N GLY A 2 -9.45 -3.53 -8.92
CA GLY A 2 -10.53 -3.33 -9.89
C GLY A 2 -11.81 -2.64 -9.35
N ALA A 3 -12.18 -2.88 -8.09
CA ALA A 3 -13.34 -2.19 -7.48
C ALA A 3 -13.09 -0.68 -7.33
N VAL A 4 -11.89 -0.30 -6.91
CA VAL A 4 -11.49 1.11 -6.78
C VAL A 4 -11.51 1.79 -8.15
N ALA A 5 -10.90 1.17 -9.16
CA ALA A 5 -10.90 1.69 -10.53
C ALA A 5 -12.32 1.85 -11.09
N ARG A 6 -13.22 0.89 -10.86
CA ARG A 6 -14.63 1.01 -11.26
C ARG A 6 -15.34 2.16 -10.54
N GLY A 7 -15.10 2.33 -9.24
CA GLY A 7 -15.65 3.45 -8.48
C GLY A 7 -15.21 4.81 -9.04
N MET A 8 -13.92 4.96 -9.32
CA MET A 8 -13.36 6.16 -9.96
C MET A 8 -13.99 6.43 -11.32
N THR A 9 -14.17 5.42 -12.16
CA THR A 9 -14.84 5.55 -13.46
C THR A 9 -16.29 6.01 -13.32
N GLN A 10 -17.02 5.52 -12.32
CA GLN A 10 -18.42 5.91 -12.06
C GLN A 10 -18.53 7.37 -11.62
N ILE A 11 -17.60 7.86 -10.81
CA ILE A 11 -17.56 9.25 -10.35
C ILE A 11 -17.19 10.18 -11.53
N GLY A 12 -16.37 9.70 -12.47
CA GLY A 12 -15.93 10.47 -13.65
C GLY A 12 -15.00 11.64 -13.31
N LYS A 13 -14.33 11.60 -12.17
CA LYS A 13 -13.36 12.59 -11.72
C LYS A 13 -12.02 11.92 -11.39
N GLY A 14 -10.93 12.60 -11.76
CA GLY A 14 -9.58 12.09 -11.55
C GLY A 14 -9.12 11.16 -12.67
N GLU A 15 -7.85 10.80 -12.61
CA GLU A 15 -7.18 9.93 -13.58
C GLU A 15 -6.94 8.55 -12.98
N ILE A 16 -7.01 7.53 -13.81
CA ILE A 16 -6.70 6.15 -13.45
C ILE A 16 -5.47 5.73 -14.22
N ILE A 17 -4.35 5.59 -13.53
CA ILE A 17 -3.10 5.11 -14.13
C ILE A 17 -2.93 3.63 -13.79
N GLY A 18 -2.99 2.77 -14.79
CA GLY A 18 -2.71 1.35 -14.66
C GLY A 18 -1.21 1.07 -14.82
N ILE A 19 -0.65 0.22 -13.97
CA ILE A 19 0.74 -0.23 -14.11
C ILE A 19 0.77 -1.77 -14.03
N ALA A 20 1.20 -2.42 -15.10
CA ALA A 20 1.30 -3.89 -15.15
C ALA A 20 2.47 -4.34 -16.01
N PRO A 21 3.05 -5.53 -15.76
CA PRO A 21 4.04 -6.10 -16.65
C PRO A 21 3.41 -6.44 -18.02
N SER A 22 4.19 -6.31 -19.06
CA SER A 22 3.74 -6.57 -20.44
C SER A 22 3.14 -7.96 -20.65
N PHE A 23 3.62 -8.98 -19.91
CA PHE A 23 3.09 -10.34 -20.01
C PHE A 23 1.66 -10.49 -19.44
N MET A 24 1.18 -9.52 -18.64
CA MET A 24 -0.21 -9.49 -18.15
C MET A 24 -1.17 -8.77 -19.10
N ASN A 25 -0.66 -8.24 -20.21
CA ASN A 25 -1.50 -7.60 -21.23
C ASN A 25 -2.24 -8.67 -22.07
N VAL A 26 -3.18 -9.31 -21.43
CA VAL A 26 -4.03 -10.37 -22.01
C VAL A 26 -5.49 -9.91 -21.85
N ASP A 27 -6.30 -10.20 -22.85
CA ASP A 27 -7.71 -9.81 -22.90
C ASP A 27 -8.46 -10.22 -21.62
N GLY A 28 -9.16 -9.26 -21.02
CA GLY A 28 -9.97 -9.46 -19.83
C GLY A 28 -9.21 -9.50 -18.50
N ILE A 29 -7.87 -9.36 -18.49
CA ILE A 29 -7.08 -9.32 -17.25
C ILE A 29 -6.91 -7.89 -16.73
N LEU A 30 -6.58 -6.94 -17.62
CA LEU A 30 -6.34 -5.57 -17.23
C LEU A 30 -7.63 -4.75 -17.32
N TYR A 31 -7.72 -3.71 -16.49
CA TYR A 31 -8.87 -2.81 -16.50
C TYR A 31 -8.76 -1.85 -17.69
N ASP A 32 -9.71 -1.94 -18.62
CA ASP A 32 -9.69 -1.28 -19.93
C ASP A 32 -10.02 0.23 -19.92
N LYS A 33 -10.51 0.75 -18.76
CA LYS A 33 -10.91 2.17 -18.61
C LYS A 33 -9.89 3.01 -17.82
N CYS A 34 -8.62 2.63 -17.89
CA CYS A 34 -7.56 3.50 -17.38
C CYS A 34 -7.39 4.72 -18.30
N THR A 35 -7.10 5.88 -17.71
CA THR A 35 -6.74 7.11 -18.44
C THR A 35 -5.38 6.94 -19.12
N GLU A 36 -4.44 6.27 -18.43
CA GLU A 36 -3.12 5.94 -18.91
C GLU A 36 -2.77 4.51 -18.49
N PHE A 37 -1.99 3.81 -19.30
CA PHE A 37 -1.45 2.50 -18.95
C PHE A 37 0.06 2.45 -19.17
N ILE A 38 0.80 2.13 -18.10
CA ILE A 38 2.26 2.00 -18.13
C ILE A 38 2.62 0.52 -18.06
N TYR A 39 3.36 0.03 -19.04
CA TYR A 39 3.84 -1.35 -19.07
C TYR A 39 5.27 -1.41 -18.54
N SER A 40 5.50 -2.33 -17.62
CA SER A 40 6.83 -2.70 -17.14
C SER A 40 7.31 -4.00 -17.78
N GLU A 41 8.61 -4.27 -17.73
CA GLU A 41 9.16 -5.56 -18.18
C GLU A 41 9.00 -6.65 -17.13
N THR A 42 9.12 -6.28 -15.83
CA THR A 42 9.12 -7.22 -14.71
C THR A 42 8.14 -6.80 -13.61
N MET A 43 7.79 -7.75 -12.73
CA MET A 43 7.02 -7.44 -11.51
C MET A 43 7.78 -6.51 -10.55
N ARG A 44 9.11 -6.56 -10.53
CA ARG A 44 9.93 -5.66 -9.70
C ARG A 44 9.84 -4.22 -10.18
N GLU A 45 10.01 -4.02 -11.48
CA GLU A 45 9.86 -2.71 -12.10
C GLU A 45 8.45 -2.15 -11.90
N ARG A 46 7.41 -2.98 -12.03
CA ARG A 46 6.03 -2.60 -11.72
C ARG A 46 5.91 -2.05 -10.30
N LYS A 47 6.42 -2.76 -9.30
CA LYS A 47 6.34 -2.34 -7.90
C LYS A 47 7.12 -1.04 -7.66
N GLN A 48 8.30 -0.91 -8.27
CA GLN A 48 9.07 0.33 -8.21
C GLN A 48 8.30 1.51 -8.82
N LEU A 49 7.70 1.34 -10.00
CA LEU A 49 6.90 2.40 -10.64
C LEU A 49 5.67 2.78 -9.80
N LEU A 50 5.00 1.81 -9.16
CA LEU A 50 3.90 2.09 -8.23
C LEU A 50 4.38 2.90 -7.03
N GLU A 51 5.53 2.55 -6.45
CA GLU A 51 6.11 3.30 -5.34
C GLU A 51 6.48 4.72 -5.76
N GLU A 52 7.21 4.89 -6.86
CA GLU A 52 7.69 6.20 -7.30
C GLU A 52 6.56 7.18 -7.63
N LYS A 53 5.49 6.69 -8.26
CA LYS A 53 4.36 7.52 -8.72
C LYS A 53 3.29 7.79 -7.66
N SER A 54 3.35 7.12 -6.51
CA SER A 54 2.34 7.27 -5.47
C SER A 54 2.77 8.28 -4.42
N ASP A 55 1.84 9.09 -3.93
CA ASP A 55 2.01 9.97 -2.75
C ASP A 55 1.56 9.30 -1.46
N ALA A 56 0.71 8.27 -1.57
CA ALA A 56 0.15 7.50 -0.47
C ALA A 56 -0.14 6.06 -0.90
N PHE A 57 -0.22 5.15 0.07
CA PHE A 57 -0.58 3.76 -0.17
C PHE A 57 -1.82 3.38 0.65
N ILE A 58 -2.85 2.89 -0.02
CA ILE A 58 -4.06 2.37 0.61
C ILE A 58 -4.17 0.89 0.31
N VAL A 59 -4.08 0.08 1.36
CA VAL A 59 -4.17 -1.38 1.29
C VAL A 59 -5.64 -1.77 1.49
N THR A 60 -6.28 -2.23 0.43
CA THR A 60 -7.64 -2.76 0.48
C THR A 60 -7.64 -4.27 0.67
N PRO A 61 -8.75 -4.91 1.11
CA PRO A 61 -8.84 -6.36 1.17
C PRO A 61 -8.37 -7.04 -0.11
N GLY A 62 -7.42 -7.98 0.02
CA GLY A 62 -6.77 -8.62 -1.10
C GLY A 62 -5.98 -9.88 -0.70
N GLY A 63 -5.31 -10.50 -1.64
CA GLY A 63 -4.57 -11.74 -1.44
C GLY A 63 -3.05 -11.57 -1.42
N ILE A 64 -2.33 -12.61 -1.86
CA ILE A 64 -0.86 -12.70 -1.82
C ILE A 64 -0.18 -11.50 -2.50
N GLY A 65 -0.68 -11.05 -3.65
CA GLY A 65 -0.11 -9.90 -4.34
C GLY A 65 -0.21 -8.60 -3.52
N THR A 66 -1.32 -8.43 -2.80
CA THR A 66 -1.49 -7.29 -1.88
C THR A 66 -0.51 -7.37 -0.71
N PHE A 67 -0.28 -8.57 -0.16
CA PHE A 67 0.70 -8.76 0.91
C PHE A 67 2.13 -8.52 0.42
N ASP A 68 2.48 -9.00 -0.76
CA ASP A 68 3.79 -8.77 -1.38
C ASP A 68 4.06 -7.27 -1.56
N GLU A 69 3.12 -6.52 -2.11
CA GLU A 69 3.22 -5.07 -2.27
C GLU A 69 3.26 -4.35 -0.91
N PHE A 70 2.40 -4.72 0.02
CA PHE A 70 2.34 -4.10 1.35
C PHE A 70 3.63 -4.29 2.14
N PHE A 71 4.15 -5.51 2.23
CA PHE A 71 5.38 -5.78 2.99
C PHE A 71 6.61 -5.13 2.36
N GLU A 72 6.66 -4.97 1.06
CA GLU A 72 7.73 -4.22 0.40
C GLU A 72 7.67 -2.73 0.78
N ILE A 73 6.51 -2.10 0.65
CA ILE A 73 6.33 -0.67 0.95
C ILE A 73 6.60 -0.35 2.43
N ILE A 74 6.11 -1.17 3.36
CA ILE A 74 6.39 -0.94 4.78
C ILE A 74 7.86 -1.14 5.11
N THR A 75 8.53 -2.11 4.48
CA THR A 75 9.96 -2.31 4.64
C THR A 75 10.76 -1.12 4.13
N LEU A 76 10.44 -0.59 2.97
CA LEU A 76 11.08 0.61 2.42
C LEU A 76 10.87 1.83 3.33
N LYS A 77 9.66 2.00 3.88
CA LYS A 77 9.36 3.06 4.84
C LYS A 77 10.17 2.89 6.14
N GLN A 78 10.23 1.67 6.67
CA GLN A 78 11.04 1.34 7.84
C GLN A 78 12.53 1.64 7.61
N LEU A 79 13.04 1.39 6.41
CA LEU A 79 14.42 1.69 6.02
C LEU A 79 14.65 3.17 5.64
N GLY A 80 13.65 4.04 5.77
CA GLY A 80 13.75 5.45 5.44
C GLY A 80 13.91 5.75 3.96
N ARG A 81 13.46 4.86 3.07
CA ARG A 81 13.52 5.05 1.63
C ARG A 81 12.38 5.91 1.10
N HIS A 82 11.27 5.94 1.78
CA HIS A 82 10.19 6.90 1.61
C HIS A 82 9.55 7.24 2.95
N ASN A 83 8.75 8.31 2.96
CA ASN A 83 7.99 8.72 4.14
C ASN A 83 6.52 9.00 3.81
N LYS A 84 5.99 8.23 2.88
CA LYS A 84 4.61 8.33 2.42
C LYS A 84 3.67 7.66 3.42
N PRO A 85 2.42 8.12 3.59
CA PRO A 85 1.43 7.46 4.43
C PRO A 85 1.09 6.07 3.88
N ILE A 86 0.91 5.11 4.80
CA ILE A 86 0.43 3.76 4.51
C ILE A 86 -0.79 3.53 5.39
N ALA A 87 -1.93 3.28 4.77
CA ALA A 87 -3.19 3.01 5.47
C ALA A 87 -3.78 1.67 5.04
N ILE A 88 -4.34 0.92 5.98
CA ILE A 88 -5.01 -0.35 5.74
C ILE A 88 -6.49 -0.18 6.00
N LEU A 89 -7.31 -0.41 4.97
CA LEU A 89 -8.75 -0.46 5.07
C LEU A 89 -9.18 -1.84 5.60
N ASN A 90 -9.59 -1.87 6.86
CA ASN A 90 -9.92 -3.08 7.61
C ASN A 90 -11.43 -3.40 7.60
N THR A 91 -12.12 -3.08 6.54
CA THR A 91 -13.56 -3.32 6.42
C THR A 91 -13.95 -4.74 6.84
N ASN A 92 -14.92 -4.84 7.75
CA ASN A 92 -15.38 -6.09 8.34
C ASN A 92 -14.29 -6.91 9.07
N GLY A 93 -13.23 -6.27 9.57
CA GLY A 93 -12.16 -6.96 10.30
C GLY A 93 -11.28 -7.85 9.41
N TYR A 94 -11.25 -7.61 8.10
CA TYR A 94 -10.51 -8.45 7.16
C TYR A 94 -9.03 -8.61 7.52
N TYR A 95 -8.43 -7.57 8.07
CA TYR A 95 -7.03 -7.54 8.48
C TYR A 95 -6.78 -7.71 9.98
N ASP A 96 -7.77 -8.12 10.77
CA ASP A 96 -7.59 -8.34 12.22
C ASP A 96 -6.47 -9.35 12.51
N HIS A 97 -6.40 -10.43 11.76
CA HIS A 97 -5.33 -11.42 11.91
C HIS A 97 -3.95 -10.89 11.50
N LEU A 98 -3.87 -10.01 10.50
CA LEU A 98 -2.63 -9.34 10.15
C LEU A 98 -2.18 -8.39 11.27
N LYS A 99 -3.11 -7.61 11.83
CA LYS A 99 -2.84 -6.72 12.96
C LYS A 99 -2.36 -7.51 14.19
N ALA A 100 -3.00 -8.63 14.50
CA ALA A 100 -2.60 -9.53 15.57
C ALA A 100 -1.21 -10.15 15.32
N PHE A 101 -0.90 -10.55 14.08
CA PHE A 101 0.40 -11.08 13.70
C PHE A 101 1.52 -10.05 13.87
N LEU A 102 1.30 -8.81 13.44
CA LEU A 102 2.27 -7.73 13.65
C LEU A 102 2.48 -7.43 15.14
N GLN A 103 1.40 -7.42 15.94
CA GLN A 103 1.50 -7.26 17.38
C GLN A 103 2.28 -8.39 18.04
N ASN A 104 2.02 -9.64 17.67
CA ASN A 104 2.79 -10.78 18.16
C ASN A 104 4.29 -10.65 17.84
N SER A 105 4.63 -10.12 16.67
CA SER A 105 6.03 -9.88 16.29
C SER A 105 6.70 -8.82 17.16
N ILE A 106 5.93 -7.86 17.67
CA ILE A 106 6.41 -6.86 18.65
C ILE A 106 6.59 -7.51 20.03
N ASP A 107 5.58 -8.25 20.50
CA ASP A 107 5.58 -8.89 21.81
C ASP A 107 6.74 -9.88 21.96
N GLU A 108 7.03 -10.64 20.89
CA GLU A 108 8.16 -11.57 20.81
C GLU A 108 9.50 -10.90 20.48
N LYS A 109 9.53 -9.56 20.36
CA LYS A 109 10.73 -8.73 20.11
C LYS A 109 11.42 -8.95 18.76
N PHE A 110 10.72 -9.50 17.77
CA PHE A 110 11.19 -9.56 16.38
C PHE A 110 10.95 -8.25 15.63
N MET A 111 10.03 -7.41 16.12
CA MET A 111 9.73 -6.10 15.58
C MET A 111 9.67 -5.07 16.70
N LYS A 112 10.17 -3.87 16.49
CA LYS A 112 10.09 -2.78 17.46
C LYS A 112 8.67 -2.20 17.51
N ALA A 113 8.25 -1.71 18.68
CA ALA A 113 6.94 -1.10 18.88
C ALA A 113 6.68 0.07 17.94
N GLU A 114 7.71 0.90 17.67
CA GLU A 114 7.64 2.04 16.77
C GLU A 114 7.30 1.66 15.31
N CYS A 115 7.48 0.38 14.95
CA CYS A 115 7.07 -0.09 13.63
C CYS A 115 5.55 -0.14 13.45
N ALA A 116 4.79 -0.21 14.54
CA ALA A 116 3.33 -0.12 14.49
C ALA A 116 2.87 1.25 13.98
N ASP A 117 3.62 2.32 14.27
CA ASP A 117 3.31 3.70 13.87
C ASP A 117 3.55 3.96 12.37
N LEU A 118 4.15 3.00 11.65
CA LEU A 118 4.35 3.10 10.21
C LEU A 118 3.06 2.90 9.42
N ILE A 119 2.02 2.32 10.05
CA ILE A 119 0.79 1.88 9.41
C ILE A 119 -0.40 2.43 10.18
N PHE A 120 -1.38 2.95 9.46
CA PHE A 120 -2.67 3.33 10.02
C PHE A 120 -3.73 2.29 9.63
N PHE A 121 -4.54 1.86 10.60
CA PHE A 121 -5.68 0.95 10.37
C PHE A 121 -6.98 1.69 10.63
N ALA A 122 -7.92 1.60 9.69
CA ALA A 122 -9.28 2.09 9.88
C ALA A 122 -10.29 1.18 9.17
N ASP A 123 -11.52 1.18 9.67
CA ASP A 123 -12.59 0.35 9.14
C ASP A 123 -13.35 1.04 8.00
N GLU A 124 -13.35 2.39 8.01
CA GLU A 124 -14.11 3.20 7.06
C GLU A 124 -13.18 3.95 6.08
N PRO A 125 -13.58 4.04 4.80
CA PRO A 125 -12.78 4.75 3.76
C PRO A 125 -12.52 6.23 4.09
N GLU A 126 -13.47 6.90 4.73
CA GLU A 126 -13.38 8.32 5.09
C GLU A 126 -12.23 8.57 6.07
N GLU A 127 -12.05 7.69 7.05
CA GLU A 127 -10.94 7.77 8.03
C GLU A 127 -9.59 7.58 7.34
N ILE A 128 -9.52 6.70 6.32
CA ILE A 128 -8.32 6.48 5.51
C ILE A 128 -7.95 7.75 4.74
N ILE A 129 -8.92 8.40 4.10
CA ILE A 129 -8.69 9.62 3.32
C ILE A 129 -8.27 10.77 4.25
N ASP A 130 -8.97 10.96 5.37
CA ASP A 130 -8.61 11.99 6.36
C ASP A 130 -7.17 11.80 6.87
N TYR A 131 -6.78 10.57 7.19
CA TYR A 131 -5.41 10.26 7.59
C TYR A 131 -4.39 10.60 6.51
N VAL A 132 -4.64 10.22 5.27
CA VAL A 132 -3.72 10.44 4.15
C VAL A 132 -3.56 11.95 3.86
N GLU A 133 -4.66 12.71 3.84
CA GLU A 133 -4.65 14.14 3.54
C GLU A 133 -3.98 14.97 4.65
N ASN A 134 -4.10 14.54 5.91
CA ASN A 134 -3.51 15.22 7.06
C ASN A 134 -2.17 14.62 7.51
N TYR A 135 -1.61 13.66 6.78
CA TYR A 135 -0.39 12.97 7.15
C TYR A 135 0.81 13.92 7.25
N LYS A 136 1.49 13.83 8.38
CA LYS A 136 2.75 14.56 8.60
C LYS A 136 3.91 13.56 8.59
N PRO A 137 4.86 13.69 7.65
CA PRO A 137 6.01 12.81 7.57
C PRO A 137 6.81 12.81 8.88
N VAL A 138 7.06 11.62 9.43
CA VAL A 138 7.95 11.43 10.57
C VAL A 138 9.35 11.13 10.04
N GLN A 139 10.37 11.82 10.55
CA GLN A 139 11.75 11.50 10.15
C GLN A 139 12.16 10.15 10.73
N ASN A 140 12.02 9.11 9.94
CA ASN A 140 12.56 7.80 10.25
C ASN A 140 14.00 7.72 9.70
N SER A 141 14.96 7.46 10.55
CA SER A 141 16.32 7.14 10.12
C SER A 141 16.59 5.65 10.32
N VAL A 142 17.37 5.06 9.42
CA VAL A 142 17.84 3.65 9.53
C VAL A 142 18.51 3.38 10.89
N SER A 143 19.02 4.41 11.54
CA SER A 143 19.65 4.31 12.87
C SER A 143 18.65 3.93 13.98
N VAL A 144 17.37 4.26 13.84
CA VAL A 144 16.34 3.88 14.82
C VAL A 144 16.16 2.36 14.88
N PHE A 145 16.45 1.66 13.79
CA PHE A 145 16.24 0.21 13.67
C PHE A 145 17.52 -0.65 13.88
N LYS A 146 18.65 -0.02 14.22
CA LYS A 146 19.95 -0.68 14.36
C LYS A 146 20.16 -1.51 15.63
N SER A 147 19.19 -1.56 16.54
CA SER A 147 19.35 -2.32 17.80
C SER A 147 18.27 -3.39 17.90
N ILE A 148 18.52 -4.51 17.31
CA ILE A 148 18.02 -5.82 17.71
C ILE A 148 19.22 -6.57 18.26
#